data_74e86eb79446abccc3c30e1546d2b38f
#
_entry.id   74e86eb79446abccc3c30e1546d2b38f
#
_cell.length_a   1.000
_cell.length_b   1.000
_cell.length_c   1.000
_cell.angle_alpha   90.00
_cell.angle_beta   90.00
_cell.angle_gamma   90.00
#
_symmetry.space_group_name_H-M   'P 1'
#
loop_
_entity.id
_entity.type
_entity.pdbx_description
1 polymer ?
#
loop_
_entity_poly.entity_id
_entity_poly.type
_entity_poly.pdbx_seq_one_letter_code
_entity_poly.pdbx_strand_id
1 'polypeptide(L)'
;MNYSHWLLYHSYYRWIVLIAMLIQIVWIYINHRNKTTLEIKHYQWLVLFCMLYNIQLVLGWMLYLTSPISNAFWDDLPATLKNRQLRFFGLEHMSMMTLGIVLMNTLTFLAKKKVGTPAFTYLWKRYIFIYIIILASVPWSFSPLTSRPNFR
;
A
#
# COMPACT_ATOMS: atom_id res chain seq x y z
N MET A 1 18.25 14.59 -4.83
CA MET A 1 16.90 14.56 -5.45
C MET A 1 16.00 15.46 -4.60
N ASN A 2 15.19 16.30 -5.24
CA ASN A 2 14.29 17.22 -4.54
C ASN A 2 12.86 16.62 -4.45
N TYR A 3 11.98 17.32 -3.74
CA TYR A 3 10.58 16.94 -3.54
C TYR A 3 9.83 16.59 -4.83
N SER A 4 10.03 17.36 -5.91
CA SER A 4 9.32 17.15 -7.18
C SER A 4 9.66 15.81 -7.85
N HIS A 5 10.89 15.34 -7.76
CA HIS A 5 11.29 14.03 -8.27
C HIS A 5 10.62 12.89 -7.48
N TRP A 6 10.63 12.97 -6.15
CA TRP A 6 9.97 11.96 -5.31
C TRP A 6 8.47 11.92 -5.55
N LEU A 7 7.83 13.09 -5.71
CA LEU A 7 6.41 13.19 -6.04
C LEU A 7 6.08 12.50 -7.37
N LEU A 8 6.90 12.75 -8.38
CA LEU A 8 6.76 12.14 -9.70
C LEU A 8 6.86 10.62 -9.62
N TYR A 9 7.96 10.09 -9.07
CA TYR A 9 8.19 8.66 -8.98
C TYR A 9 7.11 7.95 -8.15
N HIS A 10 6.76 8.49 -6.98
CA HIS A 10 5.72 7.93 -6.14
C HIS A 10 4.35 7.91 -6.85
N SER A 11 4.01 8.98 -7.59
CA SER A 11 2.74 9.08 -8.30
C SER A 11 2.62 8.08 -9.45
N TYR A 12 3.67 7.89 -10.26
CA TYR A 12 3.65 6.95 -11.37
C TYR A 12 3.75 5.50 -10.90
N TYR A 13 4.67 5.22 -9.97
CA TYR A 13 4.86 3.87 -9.44
C TYR A 13 3.60 3.35 -8.71
N ARG A 14 2.79 4.24 -8.14
CA ARG A 14 1.48 3.91 -7.55
C ARG A 14 0.60 3.10 -8.51
N TRP A 15 0.57 3.44 -9.79
CA TRP A 15 -0.26 2.73 -10.77
C TRP A 15 0.24 1.31 -11.02
N ILE A 16 1.55 1.11 -11.05
CA ILE A 16 2.15 -0.23 -11.13
C ILE A 16 1.71 -1.07 -9.92
N VAL A 17 1.77 -0.49 -8.72
CA VAL A 17 1.35 -1.16 -7.48
C VAL A 17 -0.14 -1.49 -7.50
N LEU A 18 -1.01 -0.57 -7.93
CA LEU A 18 -2.46 -0.82 -8.00
C LEU A 18 -2.80 -1.95 -8.98
N ILE A 19 -2.14 -1.99 -10.14
CA ILE A 19 -2.28 -3.09 -11.10
C ILE A 19 -1.77 -4.40 -10.50
N ALA A 20 -0.61 -4.38 -9.84
CA ALA A 20 -0.05 -5.55 -9.17
C ALA A 20 -0.98 -6.08 -8.06
N MET A 21 -1.62 -5.19 -7.29
CA MET A 21 -2.63 -5.56 -6.28
C MET A 21 -3.83 -6.27 -6.91
N LEU A 22 -4.34 -5.74 -8.03
CA LEU A 22 -5.45 -6.36 -8.74
C LEU A 22 -5.08 -7.75 -9.26
N ILE A 23 -3.91 -7.88 -9.90
CA ILE A 23 -3.40 -9.17 -10.39
C ILE A 23 -3.26 -10.15 -9.23
N GLN A 24 -2.64 -9.73 -8.13
CA GLN A 24 -2.40 -10.59 -6.98
C GLN A 24 -3.72 -11.06 -6.34
N ILE A 25 -4.72 -10.19 -6.16
CA ILE A 25 -5.97 -10.59 -5.52
C ILE A 25 -6.77 -11.55 -6.39
N VAL A 26 -6.80 -11.34 -7.71
CA VAL A 26 -7.44 -12.24 -8.67
C VAL A 26 -6.75 -13.61 -8.65
N TRP A 27 -5.41 -13.62 -8.68
CA TRP A 27 -4.63 -14.85 -8.61
C TRP A 27 -4.85 -15.62 -7.30
N ILE A 28 -4.87 -14.96 -6.15
CA ILE A 28 -5.17 -15.58 -4.85
C ILE A 28 -6.60 -16.13 -4.83
N TYR A 29 -7.56 -15.40 -5.40
CA TYR A 29 -8.96 -15.83 -5.48
C TYR A 29 -9.13 -17.09 -6.32
N ILE A 30 -8.50 -17.15 -7.51
CA ILE A 30 -8.55 -18.33 -8.37
C ILE A 30 -8.01 -19.57 -7.65
N ASN A 31 -6.84 -19.43 -7.01
CA ASN A 31 -6.23 -20.53 -6.26
C ASN A 31 -7.06 -20.92 -5.01
N HIS A 32 -7.72 -19.95 -4.37
CA HIS A 32 -8.69 -20.24 -3.30
C HIS A 32 -9.87 -21.07 -3.81
N ARG A 33 -10.48 -20.68 -4.95
CA ARG A 33 -11.62 -21.39 -5.54
C ARG A 33 -11.24 -22.81 -5.95
N ASN A 34 -10.07 -22.99 -6.50
CA ASN A 34 -9.53 -24.28 -6.95
C ASN A 34 -8.99 -25.15 -5.80
N LYS A 35 -9.04 -24.68 -4.55
CA LYS A 35 -8.47 -25.36 -3.37
C LYS A 35 -7.00 -25.76 -3.56
N THR A 36 -6.25 -24.97 -4.31
CA THR A 36 -4.84 -25.24 -4.65
C THR A 36 -3.98 -25.26 -3.39
N THR A 37 -3.05 -26.20 -3.32
CA THR A 37 -2.02 -26.23 -2.27
C THR A 37 -1.02 -25.12 -2.50
N LEU A 38 -0.64 -24.41 -1.44
CA LEU A 38 0.39 -23.35 -1.49
C LEU A 38 1.77 -24.01 -1.65
N GLU A 39 2.33 -23.94 -2.84
CA GLU A 39 3.68 -24.44 -3.14
C GLU A 39 4.73 -23.34 -2.97
N ILE A 40 6.02 -23.73 -3.00
CA ILE A 40 7.14 -22.79 -2.89
C ILE A 40 7.13 -21.73 -4.00
N LYS A 41 6.76 -22.11 -5.24
CA LYS A 41 6.62 -21.14 -6.35
C LYS A 41 5.55 -20.08 -6.07
N HIS A 42 4.43 -20.47 -5.46
CA HIS A 42 3.37 -19.54 -5.07
C HIS A 42 3.85 -18.58 -3.99
N TYR A 43 4.63 -19.09 -3.03
CA TYR A 43 5.26 -18.22 -2.01
C TYR A 43 6.25 -17.22 -2.64
N GLN A 44 7.04 -17.63 -3.62
CA GLN A 44 7.96 -16.74 -4.34
C GLN A 44 7.21 -15.59 -5.04
N TRP A 45 6.04 -15.86 -5.64
CA TRP A 45 5.17 -14.83 -6.19
C TRP A 45 4.67 -13.85 -5.13
N LEU A 46 4.25 -14.33 -3.95
CA LEU A 46 3.86 -13.46 -2.85
C LEU A 46 5.01 -12.54 -2.42
N VAL A 47 6.23 -13.06 -2.36
CA VAL A 47 7.43 -12.25 -2.05
C VAL A 47 7.68 -11.20 -3.12
N LEU A 48 7.57 -11.55 -4.41
CA LEU A 48 7.75 -10.61 -5.51
C LEU A 48 6.75 -9.43 -5.43
N PHE A 49 5.47 -9.72 -5.17
CA PHE A 49 4.48 -8.67 -4.97
C PHE A 49 4.82 -7.80 -3.75
N CYS A 50 5.24 -8.39 -2.63
CA CYS A 50 5.70 -7.63 -1.47
C CYS A 50 6.87 -6.70 -1.79
N MET A 51 7.83 -7.12 -2.60
CA MET A 51 8.95 -6.27 -3.03
C MET A 51 8.46 -5.01 -3.76
N LEU A 52 7.49 -5.15 -4.69
CA LEU A 52 6.90 -4.00 -5.38
C LEU A 52 6.25 -3.01 -4.40
N TYR A 53 5.53 -3.53 -3.41
CA TYR A 53 4.87 -2.69 -2.39
C TYR A 53 5.89 -1.99 -1.47
N ASN A 54 6.97 -2.67 -1.11
CA ASN A 54 8.03 -2.08 -0.30
C ASN A 54 8.76 -0.95 -1.06
N ILE A 55 8.99 -1.08 -2.37
CA ILE A 55 9.54 0.00 -3.20
C ILE A 55 8.63 1.23 -3.13
N GLN A 56 7.30 1.05 -3.29
CA GLN A 56 6.34 2.14 -3.17
C GLN A 56 6.36 2.79 -1.78
N LEU A 57 6.50 1.99 -0.74
CA LEU A 57 6.62 2.51 0.64
C LEU A 57 7.87 3.36 0.81
N VAL A 58 9.02 2.91 0.31
CA VAL A 58 10.27 3.68 0.35
C VAL A 58 10.13 5.00 -0.40
N LEU A 59 9.57 4.97 -1.63
CA LEU A 59 9.29 6.20 -2.39
C LEU A 59 8.36 7.15 -1.63
N GLY A 60 7.35 6.59 -0.95
CA GLY A 60 6.42 7.36 -0.11
C GLY A 60 7.09 8.02 1.08
N TRP A 61 7.98 7.30 1.78
CA TRP A 61 8.75 7.86 2.89
C TRP A 61 9.72 8.94 2.43
N MET A 62 10.43 8.76 1.30
CA MET A 62 11.31 9.80 0.74
C MET A 62 10.52 11.05 0.36
N LEU A 63 9.33 10.87 -0.22
CA LEU A 63 8.42 11.98 -0.50
C LEU A 63 7.97 12.67 0.79
N TYR A 64 7.57 11.92 1.81
CA TYR A 64 7.11 12.43 3.09
C TYR A 64 8.16 13.30 3.79
N LEU A 65 9.39 12.80 3.89
CA LEU A 65 10.50 13.50 4.54
C LEU A 65 10.94 14.79 3.83
N THR A 66 10.64 14.90 2.53
CA THR A 66 10.98 16.09 1.72
C THR A 66 9.78 17.01 1.45
N SER A 67 8.58 16.62 1.94
CA SER A 67 7.33 17.31 1.62
C SER A 67 7.12 18.58 2.46
N PRO A 68 6.89 19.74 1.81
CA PRO A 68 6.46 20.93 2.53
C PRO A 68 5.15 20.74 3.33
N ILE A 69 4.27 19.83 2.88
CA ILE A 69 3.01 19.54 3.57
C ILE A 69 3.27 18.79 4.88
N SER A 70 4.19 17.83 4.87
CA SER A 70 4.57 17.11 6.09
C SER A 70 5.24 18.02 7.10
N ASN A 71 6.12 18.91 6.63
CA ASN A 71 6.77 19.89 7.49
C ASN A 71 5.72 20.81 8.11
N ALA A 72 4.88 21.45 7.30
CA ALA A 72 3.80 22.31 7.78
C ALA A 72 2.84 21.59 8.76
N PHE A 73 2.62 20.27 8.59
CA PHE A 73 1.80 19.51 9.52
C PHE A 73 2.43 19.42 10.91
N TRP A 74 3.74 19.19 10.99
CA TRP A 74 4.45 19.04 12.26
C TRP A 74 4.79 20.38 12.94
N ASP A 75 4.86 21.49 12.16
CA ASP A 75 5.17 22.82 12.70
C ASP A 75 4.06 23.37 13.61
N ASP A 76 2.78 23.07 13.34
CA ASP A 76 1.62 23.49 14.15
C ASP A 76 0.54 22.40 14.19
N LEU A 77 0.78 21.35 14.98
CA LEU A 77 -0.14 20.22 15.15
C LEU A 77 -1.58 20.63 15.52
N PRO A 78 -1.84 21.54 16.50
CA PRO A 78 -3.21 21.87 16.88
C PRO A 78 -4.03 22.51 15.76
N ALA A 79 -3.42 23.37 14.94
CA ALA A 79 -4.08 24.00 13.79
C ALA A 79 -4.22 23.03 12.61
N THR A 80 -3.17 22.26 12.32
CA THR A 80 -3.12 21.39 11.16
C THR A 80 -3.98 20.14 11.29
N LEU A 81 -4.23 19.65 12.51
CA LEU A 81 -5.20 18.58 12.76
C LEU A 81 -6.63 18.96 12.33
N LYS A 82 -6.98 20.25 12.38
CA LYS A 82 -8.27 20.78 11.90
C LYS A 82 -8.30 20.95 10.38
N ASN A 83 -7.15 21.04 9.72
CA ASN A 83 -7.03 21.13 8.28
C ASN A 83 -7.02 19.74 7.66
N ARG A 84 -8.10 19.41 6.95
CA ARG A 84 -8.30 18.08 6.37
C ARG A 84 -7.16 17.61 5.46
N GLN A 85 -6.65 18.50 4.60
CA GLN A 85 -5.62 18.16 3.64
C GLN A 85 -4.25 17.96 4.31
N LEU A 86 -3.89 18.82 5.25
CA LEU A 86 -2.64 18.70 6.01
C LEU A 86 -2.67 17.42 6.86
N ARG A 87 -3.77 17.17 7.57
CA ARG A 87 -3.94 15.96 8.38
C ARG A 87 -3.87 14.68 7.52
N PHE A 88 -4.53 14.68 6.35
CA PHE A 88 -4.51 13.50 5.48
C PHE A 88 -3.09 13.15 5.04
N PHE A 89 -2.35 14.10 4.46
CA PHE A 89 -0.99 13.82 3.96
C PHE A 89 0.07 13.80 5.07
N GLY A 90 -0.11 14.57 6.14
CA GLY A 90 0.83 14.61 7.26
C GLY A 90 0.72 13.42 8.21
N LEU A 91 -0.46 12.78 8.29
CA LEU A 91 -0.68 11.70 9.26
C LEU A 91 -1.38 10.49 8.66
N GLU A 92 -2.61 10.65 8.11
CA GLU A 92 -3.49 9.53 7.81
C GLU A 92 -2.94 8.65 6.69
N HIS A 93 -2.62 9.23 5.54
CA HIS A 93 -2.10 8.50 4.38
C HIS A 93 -0.80 7.75 4.70
N MET A 94 0.18 8.43 5.29
CA MET A 94 1.47 7.84 5.62
C MET A 94 1.33 6.68 6.60
N SER A 95 0.57 6.88 7.69
CA SER A 95 0.38 5.86 8.71
C SER A 95 -0.36 4.63 8.19
N MET A 96 -1.45 4.83 7.43
CA MET A 96 -2.25 3.74 6.89
C MET A 96 -1.51 2.95 5.80
N MET A 97 -0.73 3.63 4.95
CA MET A 97 0.12 2.95 3.95
C MET A 97 1.21 2.13 4.62
N THR A 98 1.89 2.69 5.63
CA THR A 98 2.90 1.97 6.40
C THR A 98 2.29 0.74 7.08
N LEU A 99 1.17 0.91 7.77
CA LEU A 99 0.45 -0.19 8.41
C LEU A 99 0.06 -1.28 7.40
N GLY A 100 -0.54 -0.90 6.27
CA GLY A 100 -0.95 -1.84 5.22
C GLY A 100 0.21 -2.67 4.68
N ILE A 101 1.35 -2.03 4.40
CA ILE A 101 2.54 -2.74 3.89
C ILE A 101 3.17 -3.62 4.97
N VAL A 102 3.23 -3.18 6.22
CA VAL A 102 3.71 -4.01 7.35
C VAL A 102 2.83 -5.25 7.52
N LEU A 103 1.51 -5.10 7.46
CA LEU A 103 0.58 -6.23 7.50
C LEU A 103 0.77 -7.19 6.32
N MET A 104 1.01 -6.67 5.10
CA MET A 104 1.33 -7.50 3.93
C MET A 104 2.62 -8.29 4.09
N ASN A 105 3.70 -7.64 4.55
CA ASN A 105 4.97 -8.30 4.82
C ASN A 105 4.79 -9.40 5.87
N THR A 106 4.09 -9.11 6.96
CA THR A 106 3.78 -10.09 8.02
C THR A 106 2.98 -11.27 7.47
N LEU A 107 1.94 -11.01 6.68
CA LEU A 107 1.13 -12.06 6.08
C LEU A 107 1.94 -12.94 5.11
N THR A 108 2.80 -12.33 4.30
CA THR A 108 3.70 -13.06 3.40
C THR A 108 4.70 -13.91 4.17
N PHE A 109 5.28 -13.37 5.24
CA PHE A 109 6.17 -14.15 6.12
C PHE A 109 5.45 -15.35 6.76
N LEU A 110 4.23 -15.16 7.24
CA LEU A 110 3.42 -16.24 7.81
C LEU A 110 3.01 -17.27 6.75
N ALA A 111 2.81 -16.86 5.49
CA ALA A 111 2.50 -17.77 4.39
C ALA A 111 3.61 -18.79 4.14
N LYS A 112 4.89 -18.45 4.40
CA LYS A 112 6.01 -19.39 4.30
C LYS A 112 5.78 -20.65 5.13
N LYS A 113 5.27 -20.48 6.36
CA LYS A 113 4.98 -21.59 7.29
C LYS A 113 3.80 -22.48 6.85
N LYS A 114 3.06 -22.05 5.83
CA LYS A 114 1.88 -22.74 5.30
C LYS A 114 2.12 -23.37 3.94
N VAL A 115 3.35 -23.36 3.44
CA VAL A 115 3.73 -24.11 2.23
C VAL A 115 3.45 -25.59 2.45
N GLY A 116 2.86 -26.25 1.44
CA GLY A 116 2.36 -27.63 1.52
C GLY A 116 0.92 -27.77 2.03
N THR A 117 0.22 -26.67 2.34
CA THR A 117 -1.17 -26.70 2.82
C THR A 117 -2.11 -25.89 1.89
N PRO A 118 -3.45 -26.09 1.94
CA PRO A 118 -4.41 -25.32 1.15
C PRO A 118 -4.64 -23.92 1.76
N ALA A 119 -3.56 -23.14 1.86
CA ALA A 119 -3.55 -21.86 2.59
C ALA A 119 -4.21 -20.69 1.84
N PHE A 120 -4.63 -20.83 0.59
CA PHE A 120 -5.20 -19.72 -0.17
C PHE A 120 -6.50 -19.17 0.43
N THR A 121 -7.30 -19.97 1.12
CA THR A 121 -8.49 -19.51 1.86
C THR A 121 -8.10 -18.57 3.00
N TYR A 122 -6.99 -18.90 3.70
CA TYR A 122 -6.44 -18.06 4.76
C TYR A 122 -5.88 -16.75 4.21
N LEU A 123 -5.18 -16.80 3.08
CA LEU A 123 -4.57 -15.64 2.43
C LEU A 123 -5.66 -14.71 1.84
N TRP A 124 -6.64 -15.27 1.12
CA TRP A 124 -7.72 -14.53 0.47
C TRP A 124 -8.39 -13.52 1.39
N LYS A 125 -8.91 -13.98 2.53
CA LYS A 125 -9.64 -13.13 3.48
C LYS A 125 -8.78 -12.00 4.03
N ARG A 126 -7.48 -12.26 4.28
CA ARG A 126 -6.56 -11.29 4.87
C ARG A 126 -6.05 -10.29 3.88
N TYR A 127 -5.75 -10.71 2.65
CA TYR A 127 -5.35 -9.78 1.59
C TYR A 127 -6.46 -8.83 1.22
N ILE A 128 -7.72 -9.29 1.13
CA ILE A 128 -8.88 -8.40 0.92
C ILE A 128 -8.94 -7.32 2.00
N PHE A 129 -8.85 -7.71 3.27
CA PHE A 129 -8.90 -6.75 4.38
C PHE A 129 -7.79 -5.70 4.28
N ILE A 130 -6.56 -6.13 4.04
CA ILE A 130 -5.41 -5.22 3.89
C ILE A 130 -5.61 -4.31 2.66
N TYR A 131 -6.12 -4.84 1.56
CA TYR A 131 -6.36 -4.05 0.35
C TYR A 131 -7.44 -3.00 0.54
N ILE A 132 -8.49 -3.28 1.29
CA ILE A 132 -9.51 -2.28 1.64
C ILE A 132 -8.85 -1.12 2.40
N ILE A 133 -7.98 -1.39 3.38
CA ILE A 133 -7.24 -0.36 4.12
C ILE A 133 -6.40 0.49 3.15
N ILE A 134 -5.62 -0.14 2.28
CA ILE A 134 -4.74 0.56 1.32
C ILE A 134 -5.59 1.40 0.35
N LEU A 135 -6.61 0.82 -0.28
CA LEU A 135 -7.44 1.49 -1.29
C LEU A 135 -8.23 2.67 -0.70
N ALA A 136 -8.70 2.54 0.55
CA ALA A 136 -9.37 3.64 1.26
C ALA A 136 -8.42 4.81 1.56
N SER A 137 -7.11 4.53 1.65
CA SER A 137 -6.08 5.52 1.97
C SER A 137 -5.38 6.11 0.74
N VAL A 138 -5.70 5.66 -0.48
CA VAL A 138 -5.20 6.27 -1.72
C VAL A 138 -5.84 7.64 -1.91
N PRO A 139 -5.06 8.70 -2.25
CA PRO A 139 -5.59 10.02 -2.55
C PRO A 139 -6.22 10.08 -3.94
N TRP A 140 -7.42 9.51 -4.08
CA TRP A 140 -8.16 9.52 -5.35
C TRP A 140 -8.57 10.95 -5.74
N SER A 141 -8.58 11.28 -7.04
CA SER A 141 -9.00 12.60 -7.54
C SER A 141 -10.47 12.93 -7.25
N PHE A 142 -11.31 11.90 -7.16
CA PHE A 142 -12.73 12.03 -6.80
C PHE A 142 -12.94 12.04 -5.26
N SER A 143 -11.90 11.78 -4.48
CA SER A 143 -12.02 11.79 -3.03
C SER A 143 -12.24 13.20 -2.50
N PRO A 144 -13.29 13.43 -1.71
CA PRO A 144 -13.48 14.71 -1.05
C PRO A 144 -12.36 15.05 -0.05
N LEU A 145 -11.46 14.08 0.22
CA LEU A 145 -10.33 14.25 1.15
C LEU A 145 -9.16 15.02 0.55
N THR A 146 -8.96 14.99 -0.76
CA THR A 146 -7.70 15.46 -1.35
C THR A 146 -7.84 16.41 -2.52
N SER A 147 -8.90 16.31 -3.32
CA SER A 147 -9.14 17.14 -4.52
C SER A 147 -7.91 17.32 -5.43
N ARG A 148 -7.08 16.28 -5.57
CA ARG A 148 -5.80 16.34 -6.28
C ARG A 148 -5.84 15.55 -7.59
N PRO A 149 -5.16 16.00 -8.66
CA PRO A 149 -5.11 15.25 -9.91
C PRO A 149 -4.41 13.89 -9.72
N ASN A 150 -4.84 12.90 -10.53
CA ASN A 150 -4.30 11.54 -10.47
C ASN A 150 -2.86 11.43 -10.96
N PHE A 151 -2.44 12.33 -11.83
CA PHE A 151 -1.08 12.39 -12.39
C PHE A 151 -0.45 13.75 -12.09
N ARG A 152 0.82 13.74 -11.70
CA ARG A 152 1.62 14.94 -11.43
C ARG A 152 3.02 14.75 -11.94
#